data_f85ef3e656b0e7bfbd0fd8e359499640
#
_entry.id   f85ef3e656b0e7bfbd0fd8e359499640
#
_cell.length_a   1.000
_cell.length_b   1.000
_cell.length_c   1.000
_cell.angle_alpha   90.00
_cell.angle_beta   90.00
_cell.angle_gamma   90.00
#
_symmetry.space_group_name_H-M   'P 1'
#
loop_
_entity.id
_entity.type
_entity.pdbx_description
1 polymer ?
#
loop_
_entity_poly.entity_id
_entity_poly.type
_entity_poly.pdbx_seq_one_letter_code
_entity_poly.pdbx_strand_id
1 'polypeptide(L)'
;MIGSLCLAGWRALLGVLCHSLLVCIGLLLMSAAALANSPTEKPIYLYASPLTDEYFKANGASNNTALTMWRRYLRKACRCFEDISRAELLGRLKPGLLILASSEVLDDEERRAIQNFAASGGSLLATALTGTRGAKGEPKGHDFVNNLFKMRVKGEFSRANNEDWFMMPFGDGPLTWAIPAQRRMYMGDAAQNMLRVESTSLAAVVMDWNREKDEVGPNGVIAFNETDKYRGVFFGFPEAAWNFAKPSELLAILDATISWLQREPRFVKAAWPNGNIAAHYMEMDTESGYDSAVNFAADVESIGAKTTFYSTTDEAAKFPQMVKDLIARGHEMAYHADVHTGFSGLSPAKQEERIKAMIAQMTTLVGPDTPRIATGFRAPLESYDRNTEIMLRKHGMLHHAADPSSTENRLPFFSNVEPQLGPEEALVVLPRTQFDDINFTSLDYSPEDALATIKHDLDLAVKGGALSLLSVHTQNYHPGRLLPKIMPTYMKFVATFKDRIWIPRGDEIAAWWRKRERVTVTHVKPAKPSENSKALPQSNDIVLQISVVAPGNVEGLTVFAMNPKSGLIPSVQARDAKAPKFRVKLVDAFRSAIVFDKLDTGSFEYVVRYP
;
A
#
# COMPACT_ATOMS: atom_id res chain seq x y z
N MET A 1 -19.53 -65.82 -10.34
CA MET A 1 -20.09 -64.44 -10.24
C MET A 1 -18.99 -63.46 -9.77
N ILE A 2 -17.78 -63.45 -10.37
CA ILE A 2 -16.68 -62.54 -9.98
C ILE A 2 -16.14 -61.78 -11.21
N GLY A 3 -16.65 -62.06 -12.42
CA GLY A 3 -16.14 -61.49 -13.67
C GLY A 3 -16.78 -60.18 -14.16
N SER A 4 -17.90 -59.73 -13.61
CA SER A 4 -18.63 -58.57 -14.15
C SER A 4 -18.45 -57.27 -13.38
N LEU A 5 -17.81 -57.25 -12.23
CA LEU A 5 -17.56 -56.07 -11.44
C LEU A 5 -16.27 -55.31 -11.80
N CYS A 6 -15.28 -55.96 -12.43
CA CYS A 6 -14.03 -55.31 -12.85
C CYS A 6 -14.16 -54.46 -14.14
N LEU A 7 -15.10 -54.79 -15.03
CA LEU A 7 -15.23 -54.07 -16.32
C LEU A 7 -15.99 -52.72 -16.17
N ALA A 8 -16.84 -52.58 -15.17
CA ALA A 8 -17.55 -51.32 -14.88
C ALA A 8 -16.62 -50.26 -14.25
N GLY A 9 -15.71 -50.67 -13.38
CA GLY A 9 -14.72 -49.76 -12.76
C GLY A 9 -13.70 -49.15 -13.75
N TRP A 10 -13.27 -49.93 -14.72
CA TRP A 10 -12.33 -49.48 -15.77
C TRP A 10 -12.98 -48.48 -16.76
N ARG A 11 -14.24 -48.63 -17.10
CA ARG A 11 -14.96 -47.66 -17.95
C ARG A 11 -15.20 -46.31 -17.24
N ALA A 12 -15.47 -46.32 -15.95
CA ALA A 12 -15.58 -45.09 -15.17
C ALA A 12 -14.25 -44.34 -15.00
N LEU A 13 -13.16 -45.09 -14.77
CA LEU A 13 -11.80 -44.50 -14.67
C LEU A 13 -11.30 -43.89 -15.98
N LEU A 14 -11.53 -44.60 -17.12
CA LEU A 14 -11.22 -44.09 -18.45
C LEU A 14 -12.04 -42.86 -18.83
N GLY A 15 -13.32 -42.79 -18.44
CA GLY A 15 -14.19 -41.63 -18.66
C GLY A 15 -13.72 -40.40 -17.90
N VAL A 16 -13.29 -40.52 -16.64
CA VAL A 16 -12.76 -39.44 -15.83
C VAL A 16 -11.40 -38.97 -16.35
N LEU A 17 -10.52 -39.88 -16.75
CA LEU A 17 -9.23 -39.53 -17.33
C LEU A 17 -9.35 -38.83 -18.70
N CYS A 18 -10.28 -39.27 -19.56
CA CYS A 18 -10.55 -38.57 -20.82
C CYS A 18 -11.18 -37.21 -20.65
N HIS A 19 -12.07 -37.03 -19.67
CA HIS A 19 -12.65 -35.71 -19.35
C HIS A 19 -11.60 -34.75 -18.78
N SER A 20 -10.74 -35.21 -17.88
CA SER A 20 -9.65 -34.41 -17.33
C SER A 20 -8.62 -34.03 -18.39
N LEU A 21 -8.30 -34.94 -19.32
CA LEU A 21 -7.38 -34.65 -20.42
C LEU A 21 -7.96 -33.67 -21.44
N LEU A 22 -9.26 -33.76 -21.76
CA LEU A 22 -9.96 -32.84 -22.64
C LEU A 22 -10.08 -31.44 -22.02
N VAL A 23 -10.31 -31.34 -20.69
CA VAL A 23 -10.32 -30.07 -19.97
C VAL A 23 -8.93 -29.45 -19.92
N CYS A 24 -7.87 -30.23 -19.70
CA CYS A 24 -6.49 -29.75 -19.73
C CYS A 24 -6.04 -29.32 -21.14
N ILE A 25 -6.44 -30.06 -22.18
CA ILE A 25 -6.15 -29.69 -23.59
C ILE A 25 -6.99 -28.46 -23.98
N GLY A 26 -8.24 -28.34 -23.52
CA GLY A 26 -9.07 -27.16 -23.73
C GLY A 26 -8.50 -25.91 -23.04
N LEU A 27 -7.97 -26.05 -21.82
CA LEU A 27 -7.31 -24.97 -21.07
C LEU A 27 -5.96 -24.59 -21.71
N LEU A 28 -5.20 -25.57 -22.23
CA LEU A 28 -3.95 -25.31 -22.96
C LEU A 28 -4.19 -24.67 -24.33
N LEU A 29 -5.25 -25.04 -25.04
CA LEU A 29 -5.64 -24.43 -26.32
C LEU A 29 -6.23 -23.02 -26.11
N MET A 30 -6.97 -22.78 -25.02
CA MET A 30 -7.44 -21.44 -24.65
C MET A 30 -6.27 -20.52 -24.25
N SER A 31 -5.26 -21.04 -23.54
CA SER A 31 -4.07 -20.26 -23.22
C SER A 31 -3.18 -19.98 -24.46
N ALA A 32 -3.08 -20.92 -25.39
CA ALA A 32 -2.35 -20.72 -26.65
C ALA A 32 -3.08 -19.75 -27.61
N ALA A 33 -4.41 -19.79 -27.68
CA ALA A 33 -5.21 -18.86 -28.47
C ALA A 33 -5.24 -17.45 -27.86
N ALA A 34 -5.17 -17.32 -26.52
CA ALA A 34 -5.06 -16.03 -25.84
C ALA A 34 -3.70 -15.36 -26.08
N LEU A 35 -2.63 -16.14 -26.30
CA LEU A 35 -1.29 -15.62 -26.64
C LEU A 35 -1.17 -15.13 -28.09
N ALA A 36 -2.03 -15.59 -29.01
CA ALA A 36 -1.89 -15.31 -30.44
C ALA A 36 -2.54 -14.01 -30.93
N ASN A 37 -3.35 -13.29 -30.10
CA ASN A 37 -4.12 -12.11 -30.53
C ASN A 37 -4.18 -10.99 -29.49
N SER A 38 -3.10 -10.71 -28.77
CA SER A 38 -2.97 -9.50 -27.97
C SER A 38 -3.02 -8.25 -28.88
N PRO A 39 -3.82 -7.21 -28.61
CA PRO A 39 -3.64 -5.92 -29.27
C PRO A 39 -2.20 -5.51 -29.01
N THR A 40 -1.54 -4.91 -29.99
CA THR A 40 -0.11 -4.58 -30.01
C THR A 40 0.33 -3.96 -28.68
N GLU A 41 0.74 -4.81 -27.72
CA GLU A 41 1.41 -4.34 -26.52
C GLU A 41 2.64 -3.57 -27.00
N LYS A 42 2.85 -2.40 -26.39
CA LYS A 42 4.08 -1.67 -26.67
C LYS A 42 5.26 -2.53 -26.27
N PRO A 43 6.28 -2.67 -27.12
CA PRO A 43 7.39 -3.55 -26.83
C PRO A 43 8.14 -3.15 -25.56
N ILE A 44 8.64 -4.13 -24.83
CA ILE A 44 9.59 -3.94 -23.74
C ILE A 44 10.95 -4.44 -24.25
N TYR A 45 11.90 -3.54 -24.32
CA TYR A 45 13.28 -3.82 -24.68
C TYR A 45 14.13 -3.90 -23.43
N LEU A 46 14.86 -4.99 -23.25
CA LEU A 46 15.83 -5.16 -22.18
C LEU A 46 17.24 -5.02 -22.75
N TYR A 47 17.97 -4.03 -22.26
CA TYR A 47 19.30 -3.71 -22.76
C TYR A 47 20.34 -3.68 -21.63
N ALA A 48 21.46 -4.35 -21.87
CA ALA A 48 22.71 -4.13 -21.17
C ALA A 48 23.81 -3.93 -22.22
N SER A 49 24.58 -2.86 -22.06
CA SER A 49 25.68 -2.57 -22.98
C SER A 49 26.76 -3.66 -22.91
N PRO A 50 27.22 -4.20 -24.05
CA PRO A 50 28.35 -5.14 -24.08
C PRO A 50 29.64 -4.50 -23.50
N LEU A 51 29.80 -3.19 -23.59
CA LEU A 51 30.93 -2.47 -22.97
C LEU A 51 30.89 -2.56 -21.45
N THR A 52 29.71 -2.59 -20.86
CA THR A 52 29.54 -2.82 -19.42
C THR A 52 30.00 -4.23 -19.04
N ASP A 53 29.64 -5.26 -19.81
CA ASP A 53 30.09 -6.63 -19.57
C ASP A 53 31.62 -6.79 -19.71
N GLU A 54 32.21 -6.14 -20.71
CA GLU A 54 33.66 -6.12 -20.90
C GLU A 54 34.37 -5.44 -19.73
N TYR A 55 33.86 -4.28 -19.28
CA TYR A 55 34.37 -3.56 -18.13
C TYR A 55 34.33 -4.39 -16.85
N PHE A 56 33.19 -5.02 -16.55
CA PHE A 56 33.07 -5.85 -15.35
C PHE A 56 33.99 -7.07 -15.40
N LYS A 57 34.10 -7.75 -16.56
CA LYS A 57 35.01 -8.87 -16.73
C LYS A 57 36.48 -8.47 -16.53
N ALA A 58 36.88 -7.31 -17.07
CA ALA A 58 38.22 -6.78 -16.88
C ALA A 58 38.53 -6.44 -15.41
N ASN A 59 37.52 -6.18 -14.60
CA ASN A 59 37.63 -5.90 -13.17
C ASN A 59 37.25 -7.10 -12.28
N GLY A 60 37.19 -8.32 -12.82
CA GLY A 60 36.90 -9.53 -12.06
C GLY A 60 35.46 -9.69 -11.60
N ALA A 61 34.51 -8.98 -12.21
CA ALA A 61 33.09 -8.97 -11.87
C ALA A 61 32.21 -9.40 -13.06
N SER A 62 30.89 -9.42 -12.88
CA SER A 62 29.92 -9.77 -13.91
C SER A 62 28.65 -8.96 -13.77
N ASN A 63 28.12 -8.46 -14.88
CA ASN A 63 26.81 -7.78 -14.93
C ASN A 63 25.63 -8.74 -15.18
N ASN A 64 25.88 -10.05 -15.27
CA ASN A 64 24.83 -11.01 -15.62
C ASN A 64 23.67 -11.07 -14.62
N THR A 65 23.90 -10.67 -13.37
CA THR A 65 22.87 -10.62 -12.33
C THR A 65 21.73 -9.66 -12.71
N ALA A 66 22.02 -8.46 -13.19
CA ALA A 66 21.04 -7.46 -13.54
C ALA A 66 20.05 -7.97 -14.61
N LEU A 67 20.57 -8.46 -15.73
CA LEU A 67 19.75 -9.04 -16.80
C LEU A 67 18.93 -10.25 -16.32
N THR A 68 19.54 -11.12 -15.52
CA THR A 68 18.85 -12.31 -14.99
C THR A 68 17.68 -11.91 -14.09
N MET A 69 17.83 -10.91 -13.24
CA MET A 69 16.78 -10.42 -12.35
C MET A 69 15.62 -9.84 -13.17
N TRP A 70 15.89 -9.00 -14.18
CA TRP A 70 14.86 -8.45 -15.07
C TRP A 70 14.13 -9.53 -15.86
N ARG A 71 14.85 -10.46 -16.49
CA ARG A 71 14.24 -11.58 -17.22
C ARG A 71 13.35 -12.43 -16.33
N ARG A 72 13.82 -12.74 -15.11
CA ARG A 72 13.02 -13.48 -14.11
C ARG A 72 11.75 -12.75 -13.73
N TYR A 73 11.85 -11.45 -13.45
CA TYR A 73 10.70 -10.63 -13.11
C TYR A 73 9.70 -10.56 -14.28
N LEU A 74 10.14 -10.17 -15.48
CA LEU A 74 9.27 -10.00 -16.64
C LEU A 74 8.53 -11.30 -17.01
N ARG A 75 9.22 -12.44 -16.97
CA ARG A 75 8.59 -13.76 -17.16
C ARG A 75 7.55 -14.06 -16.09
N LYS A 76 7.86 -13.83 -14.82
CA LYS A 76 6.92 -14.04 -13.70
C LYS A 76 5.70 -13.14 -13.81
N ALA A 77 5.87 -11.91 -14.29
CA ALA A 77 4.80 -10.95 -14.53
C ALA A 77 4.03 -11.18 -15.85
N CYS A 78 4.35 -12.26 -16.59
CA CYS A 78 3.79 -12.58 -17.91
C CYS A 78 3.91 -11.42 -18.92
N ARG A 79 5.02 -10.67 -18.86
CA ARG A 79 5.32 -9.57 -19.78
C ARG A 79 6.15 -10.08 -20.94
N CYS A 80 5.69 -9.83 -22.17
CA CYS A 80 6.51 -10.05 -23.36
C CYS A 80 7.63 -9.01 -23.42
N PHE A 81 8.85 -9.46 -23.65
CA PHE A 81 10.02 -8.58 -23.78
C PHE A 81 11.02 -9.14 -24.79
N GLU A 82 11.88 -8.28 -25.28
CA GLU A 82 12.95 -8.58 -26.21
C GLU A 82 14.29 -8.18 -25.58
N ASP A 83 15.22 -9.12 -25.50
CA ASP A 83 16.63 -8.79 -25.23
C ASP A 83 17.22 -8.20 -26.51
N ILE A 84 17.67 -6.96 -26.47
CA ILE A 84 18.21 -6.27 -27.65
C ILE A 84 19.73 -6.14 -27.60
N SER A 85 20.34 -6.30 -28.76
CA SER A 85 21.77 -6.08 -28.98
C SER A 85 22.09 -4.58 -29.14
N ARG A 86 23.40 -4.23 -29.07
CA ARG A 86 23.86 -2.88 -29.39
C ARG A 86 23.45 -2.46 -30.82
N ALA A 87 23.53 -3.34 -31.81
CA ALA A 87 23.15 -3.04 -33.18
C ALA A 87 21.64 -2.68 -33.29
N GLU A 88 20.78 -3.39 -32.57
CA GLU A 88 19.34 -3.09 -32.51
C GLU A 88 19.07 -1.78 -31.79
N LEU A 89 19.77 -1.48 -30.69
CA LEU A 89 19.67 -0.18 -30.00
C LEU A 89 20.05 0.98 -30.91
N LEU A 90 21.14 0.86 -31.67
CA LEU A 90 21.61 1.87 -32.61
C LEU A 90 20.70 2.00 -33.84
N GLY A 91 19.91 0.97 -34.12
CA GLY A 91 18.84 1.01 -35.11
C GLY A 91 17.65 1.86 -34.64
N ARG A 92 16.56 1.84 -35.42
CA ARG A 92 15.34 2.56 -35.06
C ARG A 92 14.36 1.64 -34.35
N LEU A 93 14.39 1.66 -33.01
CA LEU A 93 13.39 0.96 -32.18
C LEU A 93 12.02 1.62 -32.31
N LYS A 94 10.96 0.81 -32.26
CA LYS A 94 9.59 1.32 -32.12
C LYS A 94 9.39 1.89 -30.73
N PRO A 95 8.58 2.97 -30.55
CA PRO A 95 8.27 3.49 -29.23
C PRO A 95 7.67 2.40 -28.31
N GLY A 96 8.24 2.24 -27.15
CA GLY A 96 7.88 1.24 -26.15
C GLY A 96 8.52 1.57 -24.82
N LEU A 97 8.97 0.57 -24.09
CA LEU A 97 9.74 0.72 -22.85
C LEU A 97 11.16 0.17 -23.06
N LEU A 98 12.17 0.98 -22.83
CA LEU A 98 13.57 0.55 -22.79
C LEU A 98 14.05 0.48 -21.34
N ILE A 99 14.46 -0.70 -20.91
CA ILE A 99 15.05 -0.98 -19.59
C ILE A 99 16.55 -1.07 -19.74
N LEU A 100 17.27 -0.17 -19.07
CA LEU A 100 18.73 -0.10 -19.02
C LEU A 100 19.20 -0.80 -17.74
N ALA A 101 19.42 -2.12 -17.81
CA ALA A 101 19.78 -2.92 -16.64
C ALA A 101 21.24 -2.68 -16.25
N SER A 102 21.46 -1.83 -15.21
CA SER A 102 22.80 -1.46 -14.69
C SER A 102 23.85 -1.27 -15.81
N SER A 103 23.47 -0.58 -16.89
CA SER A 103 24.34 -0.31 -18.05
C SER A 103 25.35 0.79 -17.72
N GLU A 104 26.34 0.50 -16.87
CA GLU A 104 27.29 1.47 -16.31
C GLU A 104 28.15 2.14 -17.40
N VAL A 105 28.69 1.34 -18.32
CA VAL A 105 29.50 1.82 -19.43
C VAL A 105 28.66 1.97 -20.68
N LEU A 106 28.57 3.19 -21.20
CA LEU A 106 27.89 3.51 -22.46
C LEU A 106 28.81 4.40 -23.31
N ASP A 107 28.95 4.10 -24.59
CA ASP A 107 29.60 5.01 -25.53
C ASP A 107 28.66 6.16 -25.97
N ASP A 108 29.19 7.10 -26.76
CA ASP A 108 28.42 8.26 -27.19
C ASP A 108 27.34 7.92 -28.23
N GLU A 109 27.47 6.81 -28.97
CA GLU A 109 26.48 6.35 -29.91
C GLU A 109 25.29 5.73 -29.17
N GLU A 110 25.53 4.87 -28.17
CA GLU A 110 24.51 4.30 -27.31
C GLU A 110 23.74 5.42 -26.55
N ARG A 111 24.45 6.39 -25.98
CA ARG A 111 23.83 7.54 -25.31
C ARG A 111 22.89 8.30 -26.25
N ARG A 112 23.34 8.61 -27.46
CA ARG A 112 22.51 9.28 -28.48
C ARG A 112 21.32 8.43 -28.89
N ALA A 113 21.50 7.12 -29.07
CA ALA A 113 20.41 6.22 -29.44
C ALA A 113 19.32 6.18 -28.34
N ILE A 114 19.70 6.10 -27.07
CA ILE A 114 18.77 6.14 -25.92
C ILE A 114 18.03 7.48 -25.88
N GLN A 115 18.74 8.60 -26.05
CA GLN A 115 18.11 9.95 -26.10
C GLN A 115 17.13 10.07 -27.26
N ASN A 116 17.49 9.57 -28.46
CA ASN A 116 16.62 9.57 -29.64
C ASN A 116 15.37 8.70 -29.42
N PHE A 117 15.53 7.54 -28.77
CA PHE A 117 14.41 6.69 -28.42
C PHE A 117 13.41 7.41 -27.49
N ALA A 118 13.90 8.09 -26.45
CA ALA A 118 13.06 8.91 -25.58
C ALA A 118 12.38 10.06 -26.34
N ALA A 119 13.14 10.78 -27.17
CA ALA A 119 12.61 11.88 -28.00
C ALA A 119 11.53 11.43 -29.01
N SER A 120 11.57 10.16 -29.45
CA SER A 120 10.56 9.55 -30.31
C SER A 120 9.33 9.02 -29.58
N GLY A 121 9.23 9.19 -28.26
CA GLY A 121 8.09 8.78 -27.44
C GLY A 121 8.26 7.44 -26.71
N GLY A 122 9.45 6.88 -26.71
CA GLY A 122 9.81 5.69 -25.93
C GLY A 122 10.02 6.01 -24.46
N SER A 123 9.45 5.24 -23.55
CA SER A 123 9.65 5.38 -22.10
C SER A 123 10.94 4.70 -21.63
N LEU A 124 11.53 5.21 -20.55
CA LEU A 124 12.83 4.76 -20.05
C LEU A 124 12.75 4.28 -18.60
N LEU A 125 13.48 3.21 -18.31
CA LEU A 125 13.80 2.80 -16.96
C LEU A 125 15.31 2.56 -16.86
N ALA A 126 15.96 3.14 -15.87
CA ALA A 126 17.37 2.89 -15.61
C ALA A 126 17.61 2.60 -14.11
N THR A 127 18.68 1.86 -13.83
CA THR A 127 19.06 1.45 -12.48
C THR A 127 20.50 1.83 -12.18
N ALA A 128 20.79 2.06 -10.92
CA ALA A 128 22.13 2.26 -10.35
C ALA A 128 23.01 3.26 -11.16
N LEU A 129 24.21 2.82 -11.53
CA LEU A 129 25.26 3.63 -12.14
C LEU A 129 25.13 3.72 -13.67
N THR A 130 23.95 3.52 -14.25
CA THR A 130 23.74 3.54 -15.71
C THR A 130 24.37 4.80 -16.32
N GLY A 131 25.28 4.59 -17.29
CA GLY A 131 25.91 5.64 -18.08
C GLY A 131 26.90 6.51 -17.32
N THR A 132 27.42 6.09 -16.17
CA THR A 132 28.41 6.86 -15.41
C THR A 132 29.84 6.74 -15.98
N ARG A 133 30.06 5.81 -16.92
CA ARG A 133 31.37 5.60 -17.57
C ARG A 133 31.25 5.67 -19.07
N GLY A 134 32.32 6.12 -19.72
CA GLY A 134 32.48 6.12 -21.16
C GLY A 134 33.06 4.80 -21.68
N ALA A 135 33.26 4.68 -23.02
CA ALA A 135 33.62 3.46 -23.72
C ALA A 135 34.90 2.74 -23.21
N LYS A 136 35.82 3.49 -22.63
CA LYS A 136 37.08 2.95 -22.05
C LYS A 136 37.00 2.77 -20.52
N GLY A 137 35.81 2.84 -19.94
CA GLY A 137 35.61 2.80 -18.49
C GLY A 137 35.95 4.11 -17.75
N GLU A 138 36.28 5.20 -18.46
CA GLU A 138 36.58 6.48 -17.87
C GLU A 138 35.33 7.11 -17.22
N PRO A 139 35.45 7.75 -16.04
CA PRO A 139 34.33 8.38 -15.35
C PRO A 139 33.71 9.52 -16.18
N LYS A 140 32.38 9.52 -16.31
CA LYS A 140 31.56 10.56 -16.97
C LYS A 140 30.58 11.23 -16.00
N GLY A 141 30.52 10.76 -14.75
CA GLY A 141 29.55 11.26 -13.77
C GLY A 141 28.08 10.91 -14.14
N HIS A 142 27.14 11.62 -13.54
CA HIS A 142 25.71 11.30 -13.62
C HIS A 142 24.90 12.17 -14.60
N ASP A 143 25.54 13.05 -15.38
CA ASP A 143 24.82 14.01 -16.24
C ASP A 143 23.89 13.35 -17.24
N PHE A 144 24.25 12.19 -17.75
CA PHE A 144 23.40 11.43 -18.68
C PHE A 144 22.04 11.09 -18.07
N VAL A 145 22.02 10.44 -16.90
CA VAL A 145 20.79 10.07 -16.20
C VAL A 145 20.09 11.30 -15.60
N ASN A 146 20.84 12.28 -15.10
CA ASN A 146 20.27 13.53 -14.58
C ASN A 146 19.40 14.24 -15.64
N ASN A 147 19.89 14.32 -16.86
CA ASN A 147 19.18 14.96 -17.98
C ASN A 147 17.95 14.15 -18.43
N LEU A 148 18.07 12.81 -18.52
CA LEU A 148 16.98 11.95 -18.96
C LEU A 148 15.86 11.87 -17.93
N PHE A 149 16.19 11.77 -16.64
CA PHE A 149 15.21 11.54 -15.58
C PHE A 149 14.83 12.82 -14.82
N LYS A 150 15.32 14.00 -15.25
CA LYS A 150 15.00 15.32 -14.65
C LYS A 150 15.24 15.34 -13.14
N MET A 151 16.40 14.86 -12.74
CA MET A 151 16.84 14.72 -11.36
C MET A 151 18.31 15.11 -11.23
N ARG A 152 18.84 15.02 -10.01
CA ARG A 152 20.29 15.16 -9.74
C ARG A 152 20.74 14.08 -8.77
N VAL A 153 21.76 13.33 -9.16
CA VAL A 153 22.48 12.46 -8.22
C VAL A 153 23.46 13.32 -7.42
N LYS A 154 23.44 13.17 -6.10
CA LYS A 154 24.24 13.95 -5.13
C LYS A 154 25.27 13.11 -4.36
N GLY A 155 25.48 11.89 -4.76
CA GLY A 155 26.39 10.95 -4.11
C GLY A 155 25.68 9.67 -3.71
N GLU A 156 26.25 8.97 -2.75
CA GLU A 156 25.77 7.68 -2.26
C GLU A 156 25.38 7.80 -0.78
N PHE A 157 24.45 6.94 -0.34
CA PHE A 157 24.23 6.75 1.08
C PHE A 157 25.43 5.99 1.66
N SER A 158 25.96 6.49 2.77
CA SER A 158 27.00 5.80 3.53
C SER A 158 26.41 5.29 4.83
N ARG A 159 26.80 4.08 5.23
CA ARG A 159 26.49 3.56 6.55
C ARG A 159 27.42 4.25 7.56
N ALA A 160 26.97 5.34 8.14
CA ALA A 160 27.66 5.93 9.29
C ALA A 160 27.13 5.25 10.56
N ASN A 161 28.00 4.81 11.45
CA ASN A 161 27.69 4.40 12.82
C ASN A 161 26.75 3.18 13.02
N ASN A 162 26.79 2.17 12.16
CA ASN A 162 25.93 0.97 12.25
C ASN A 162 24.42 1.22 12.16
N GLU A 163 23.99 2.33 11.60
CA GLU A 163 22.57 2.60 11.36
C GLU A 163 22.04 1.77 10.21
N ASP A 164 20.84 1.20 10.38
CA ASP A 164 20.14 0.51 9.32
C ASP A 164 19.35 1.51 8.49
N TRP A 165 19.65 1.58 7.20
CA TRP A 165 18.90 2.38 6.23
C TRP A 165 17.84 1.54 5.54
N PHE A 166 16.64 2.08 5.44
CA PHE A 166 15.51 1.46 4.78
C PHE A 166 15.02 2.31 3.61
N MET A 167 14.70 1.65 2.51
CA MET A 167 13.90 2.31 1.47
C MET A 167 12.47 2.41 1.95
N MET A 168 11.86 3.58 1.80
CA MET A 168 10.46 3.84 2.20
C MET A 168 9.71 4.53 1.08
N PRO A 169 8.46 4.11 0.77
CA PRO A 169 7.59 4.85 -0.13
C PRO A 169 7.38 6.28 0.34
N PHE A 170 7.42 7.22 -0.58
CA PHE A 170 7.28 8.64 -0.32
C PHE A 170 6.61 9.36 -1.48
N GLY A 171 5.80 10.38 -1.17
CA GLY A 171 5.09 11.17 -2.18
C GLY A 171 3.81 10.53 -2.66
N ASP A 172 3.16 11.16 -3.61
CA ASP A 172 1.85 10.83 -4.16
C ASP A 172 1.90 10.33 -5.61
N GLY A 173 3.07 9.88 -6.03
CA GLY A 173 3.29 9.34 -7.37
C GLY A 173 2.69 7.94 -7.59
N PRO A 174 2.51 7.54 -8.86
CA PRO A 174 1.78 6.33 -9.23
C PRO A 174 2.50 5.02 -8.91
N LEU A 175 3.79 5.06 -8.56
CA LEU A 175 4.61 3.86 -8.44
C LEU A 175 4.42 3.11 -7.10
N THR A 176 3.92 3.78 -6.07
CA THR A 176 3.89 3.25 -4.69
C THR A 176 2.51 3.25 -4.03
N TRP A 177 1.41 3.47 -4.77
CA TRP A 177 0.05 3.52 -4.19
C TRP A 177 -0.38 2.25 -3.44
N ALA A 178 0.19 1.09 -3.78
CA ALA A 178 -0.12 -0.17 -3.11
C ALA A 178 0.67 -0.37 -1.80
N ILE A 179 1.57 0.56 -1.47
CA ILE A 179 2.45 0.46 -0.30
C ILE A 179 2.23 1.69 0.58
N PRO A 180 1.89 1.51 1.86
CA PRO A 180 1.69 2.64 2.77
C PRO A 180 2.93 3.51 2.89
N ALA A 181 2.73 4.83 3.05
CA ALA A 181 3.83 5.77 3.24
C ALA A 181 4.71 5.36 4.42
N GLN A 182 6.01 5.56 4.27
CA GLN A 182 7.03 5.24 5.26
C GLN A 182 7.06 3.77 5.73
N ARG A 183 6.52 2.85 4.90
CA ARG A 183 6.76 1.44 5.12
C ARG A 183 8.24 1.12 4.94
N ARG A 184 8.87 0.52 5.95
CA ARG A 184 10.27 0.11 5.87
C ARG A 184 10.43 -1.05 4.88
N MET A 185 11.25 -0.86 3.88
CA MET A 185 11.63 -1.91 2.93
C MET A 185 13.12 -2.19 3.09
N TYR A 186 13.44 -3.34 3.66
CA TYR A 186 14.83 -3.74 3.84
C TYR A 186 15.48 -4.09 2.50
N MET A 187 16.60 -3.45 2.20
CA MET A 187 17.36 -3.64 0.95
C MET A 187 18.73 -4.28 1.20
N GLY A 188 18.97 -4.79 2.39
CA GLY A 188 20.20 -5.45 2.78
C GLY A 188 21.41 -4.54 2.69
N ASP A 189 22.58 -5.12 2.45
CA ASP A 189 23.84 -4.37 2.30
C ASP A 189 23.86 -3.47 1.06
N ALA A 190 22.92 -3.66 0.14
CA ALA A 190 22.80 -2.79 -1.03
C ALA A 190 22.36 -1.36 -0.66
N ALA A 191 21.82 -1.14 0.53
CA ALA A 191 21.56 0.21 1.04
C ALA A 191 22.83 1.07 1.08
N GLN A 192 24.00 0.45 1.23
CA GLN A 192 25.30 1.15 1.24
C GLN A 192 25.69 1.74 -0.14
N ASN A 193 25.11 1.22 -1.22
CA ASN A 193 25.40 1.63 -2.59
C ASN A 193 24.20 2.31 -3.26
N MET A 194 23.21 2.75 -2.48
CA MET A 194 22.11 3.53 -3.00
C MET A 194 22.55 4.95 -3.30
N LEU A 195 22.14 5.44 -4.47
CA LEU A 195 22.40 6.80 -4.87
C LEU A 195 21.43 7.77 -4.22
N ARG A 196 21.94 8.88 -3.71
CA ARG A 196 21.14 10.03 -3.25
C ARG A 196 20.60 10.79 -4.43
N VAL A 197 19.31 10.89 -4.54
CA VAL A 197 18.64 11.56 -5.66
C VAL A 197 17.84 12.75 -5.17
N GLU A 198 18.09 13.90 -5.78
CA GLU A 198 17.27 15.11 -5.64
C GLU A 198 16.31 15.22 -6.83
N SER A 199 15.01 15.29 -6.57
CA SER A 199 13.98 15.45 -7.59
C SER A 199 12.70 16.04 -6.98
N THR A 200 11.90 16.72 -7.79
CA THR A 200 10.55 17.16 -7.41
C THR A 200 9.53 16.01 -7.42
N SER A 201 9.86 14.88 -8.06
CA SER A 201 8.99 13.71 -8.18
C SER A 201 9.73 12.47 -7.68
N LEU A 202 9.54 12.18 -6.40
CA LEU A 202 10.12 11.02 -5.73
C LEU A 202 9.02 9.98 -5.43
N ALA A 203 9.34 8.71 -5.67
CA ALA A 203 8.50 7.57 -5.30
C ALA A 203 8.98 6.90 -4.01
N ALA A 204 10.28 6.94 -3.72
CA ALA A 204 10.85 6.39 -2.51
C ALA A 204 12.05 7.21 -2.03
N VAL A 205 12.24 7.18 -0.71
CA VAL A 205 13.36 7.80 0.01
C VAL A 205 14.06 6.76 0.86
N VAL A 206 15.25 7.08 1.36
CA VAL A 206 15.97 6.28 2.35
C VAL A 206 15.90 7.00 3.68
N MET A 207 15.54 6.27 4.72
CA MET A 207 15.45 6.74 6.10
C MET A 207 16.00 5.67 7.04
N ASP A 208 16.34 6.06 8.26
CA ASP A 208 16.76 5.15 9.31
C ASP A 208 15.59 4.38 9.93
N TRP A 209 15.88 3.58 10.95
CA TRP A 209 14.86 2.84 11.70
C TRP A 209 13.78 3.75 12.31
N ASN A 210 14.17 4.93 12.78
CA ASN A 210 13.25 5.90 13.40
C ASN A 210 12.46 6.74 12.38
N ARG A 211 12.65 6.47 11.09
CA ARG A 211 12.09 7.25 9.97
C ARG A 211 12.66 8.67 9.88
N GLU A 212 13.88 8.84 10.33
CA GLU A 212 14.63 10.06 10.18
C GLU A 212 15.48 10.00 8.91
N LYS A 213 15.60 11.13 8.24
CA LYS A 213 16.44 11.27 7.05
C LYS A 213 17.85 11.64 7.44
N ASP A 214 18.82 11.26 6.60
CA ASP A 214 20.19 11.72 6.74
C ASP A 214 20.27 13.24 6.53
N GLU A 215 20.95 13.94 7.42
CA GLU A 215 21.16 15.39 7.36
C GLU A 215 22.16 15.81 6.27
N VAL A 216 22.97 14.88 5.76
CA VAL A 216 24.07 15.18 4.83
C VAL A 216 23.58 15.59 3.44
N GLY A 217 22.35 15.26 3.07
CA GLY A 217 21.84 15.59 1.74
C GLY A 217 20.44 15.07 1.43
N PRO A 218 20.03 15.11 0.15
CA PRO A 218 18.75 14.59 -0.27
C PRO A 218 18.69 13.08 -0.03
N ASN A 219 17.52 12.58 0.34
CA ASN A 219 17.30 11.18 0.68
C ASN A 219 16.45 10.42 -0.35
N GLY A 220 16.14 11.01 -1.51
CA GLY A 220 15.47 10.32 -2.59
C GLY A 220 16.28 9.16 -3.16
N VAL A 221 15.61 8.07 -3.55
CA VAL A 221 16.25 6.88 -4.14
C VAL A 221 15.51 6.36 -5.38
N ILE A 222 14.21 6.60 -5.50
CA ILE A 222 13.44 6.35 -6.74
C ILE A 222 12.86 7.67 -7.21
N ALA A 223 13.25 8.11 -8.40
CA ALA A 223 12.71 9.28 -9.05
C ALA A 223 11.91 8.89 -10.30
N PHE A 224 10.89 9.67 -10.64
CA PHE A 224 10.12 9.51 -11.86
C PHE A 224 9.85 10.87 -12.52
N ASN A 225 9.65 10.85 -13.83
CA ASN A 225 9.30 12.07 -14.56
C ASN A 225 8.35 11.76 -15.72
N GLU A 226 7.48 12.70 -16.02
CA GLU A 226 6.66 12.71 -17.23
C GLU A 226 6.95 14.00 -18.02
N THR A 227 7.22 13.82 -19.31
CA THR A 227 7.36 14.92 -20.28
C THR A 227 6.27 14.79 -21.32
N ASP A 228 6.16 15.77 -22.22
CA ASP A 228 5.22 15.69 -23.36
C ASP A 228 5.47 14.46 -24.25
N LYS A 229 6.71 13.95 -24.28
CA LYS A 229 7.12 12.86 -25.15
C LYS A 229 7.23 11.51 -24.46
N TYR A 230 7.87 11.43 -23.28
CA TYR A 230 8.18 10.19 -22.63
C TYR A 230 7.97 10.23 -21.11
N ARG A 231 7.90 9.03 -20.52
CA ARG A 231 7.99 8.80 -19.08
C ARG A 231 9.33 8.17 -18.75
N GLY A 232 9.91 8.54 -17.62
CA GLY A 232 11.14 7.99 -17.12
C GLY A 232 11.05 7.58 -15.65
N VAL A 233 11.69 6.48 -15.28
CA VAL A 233 11.87 6.07 -13.88
C VAL A 233 13.32 5.69 -13.67
N PHE A 234 13.89 6.20 -12.59
CA PHE A 234 15.25 5.89 -12.18
C PHE A 234 15.25 5.23 -10.80
N PHE A 235 15.85 4.08 -10.69
CA PHE A 235 16.13 3.39 -9.44
C PHE A 235 17.58 3.63 -9.04
N GLY A 236 17.80 4.37 -7.95
CA GLY A 236 19.14 4.68 -7.43
C GLY A 236 19.85 3.49 -6.78
N PHE A 237 19.46 2.24 -7.09
CA PHE A 237 20.05 1.02 -6.57
C PHE A 237 20.16 -0.06 -7.65
N PRO A 238 21.14 -0.98 -7.54
CA PRO A 238 21.31 -2.06 -8.48
C PRO A 238 20.28 -3.19 -8.27
N GLU A 239 20.05 -4.01 -9.27
CA GLU A 239 19.15 -5.15 -9.23
C GLU A 239 19.52 -6.17 -8.15
N ALA A 240 20.79 -6.28 -7.79
CA ALA A 240 21.26 -7.16 -6.70
C ALA A 240 20.56 -6.85 -5.36
N ALA A 241 20.17 -5.61 -5.12
CA ALA A 241 19.41 -5.19 -3.93
C ALA A 241 18.04 -5.91 -3.83
N TRP A 242 17.46 -6.36 -4.93
CA TRP A 242 16.15 -7.01 -4.94
C TRP A 242 16.13 -8.35 -4.17
N ASN A 243 17.28 -9.00 -3.99
CA ASN A 243 17.36 -10.25 -3.23
C ASN A 243 17.03 -10.07 -1.74
N PHE A 244 17.13 -8.87 -1.22
CA PHE A 244 16.91 -8.54 0.19
C PHE A 244 15.54 -7.93 0.47
N ALA A 245 14.88 -7.37 -0.56
CA ALA A 245 13.55 -6.79 -0.42
C ALA A 245 12.48 -7.85 -0.24
N LYS A 246 11.41 -7.52 0.52
CA LYS A 246 10.22 -8.37 0.59
C LYS A 246 9.58 -8.50 -0.79
N PRO A 247 9.47 -9.73 -1.34
CA PRO A 247 9.08 -9.92 -2.75
C PRO A 247 7.75 -9.28 -3.13
N SER A 248 6.75 -9.32 -2.23
CA SER A 248 5.42 -8.76 -2.52
C SER A 248 5.45 -7.24 -2.71
N GLU A 249 6.26 -6.54 -1.95
CA GLU A 249 6.38 -5.08 -2.00
C GLU A 249 7.20 -4.63 -3.20
N LEU A 250 8.33 -5.27 -3.42
CA LEU A 250 9.16 -5.01 -4.59
C LEU A 250 8.37 -5.26 -5.89
N LEU A 251 7.68 -6.40 -6.00
CA LEU A 251 6.85 -6.71 -7.17
C LEU A 251 5.75 -5.66 -7.37
N ALA A 252 5.13 -5.15 -6.29
CA ALA A 252 4.12 -4.09 -6.40
C ALA A 252 4.70 -2.80 -6.99
N ILE A 253 5.92 -2.41 -6.62
CA ILE A 253 6.62 -1.25 -7.21
C ILE A 253 6.98 -1.51 -8.67
N LEU A 254 7.54 -2.67 -8.99
CA LEU A 254 7.94 -3.01 -10.36
C LEU A 254 6.73 -3.06 -11.29
N ASP A 255 5.63 -3.71 -10.87
CA ASP A 255 4.40 -3.79 -11.67
C ASP A 255 3.78 -2.41 -11.90
N ALA A 256 3.75 -1.56 -10.87
CA ALA A 256 3.27 -0.20 -11.00
C ALA A 256 4.17 0.62 -11.94
N THR A 257 5.49 0.46 -11.83
CA THR A 257 6.48 1.14 -12.67
C THR A 257 6.32 0.77 -14.14
N ILE A 258 6.28 -0.52 -14.47
CA ILE A 258 6.13 -0.99 -15.85
C ILE A 258 4.78 -0.51 -16.43
N SER A 259 3.68 -0.70 -15.69
CA SER A 259 2.35 -0.27 -16.15
C SER A 259 2.31 1.24 -16.41
N TRP A 260 2.91 2.05 -15.52
CA TRP A 260 2.95 3.50 -15.69
C TRP A 260 3.80 3.93 -16.90
N LEU A 261 4.98 3.33 -17.09
CA LEU A 261 5.87 3.60 -18.23
C LEU A 261 5.24 3.19 -19.57
N GLN A 262 4.50 2.09 -19.60
CA GLN A 262 3.78 1.66 -20.80
C GLN A 262 2.45 2.38 -21.02
N ARG A 263 2.05 3.28 -20.11
CA ARG A 263 0.75 3.97 -20.12
C ARG A 263 -0.42 2.98 -20.08
N GLU A 264 -0.23 1.86 -19.36
CA GLU A 264 -1.28 0.88 -19.18
C GLU A 264 -2.21 1.31 -18.05
N PRO A 265 -3.52 1.26 -18.25
CA PRO A 265 -4.46 1.40 -17.16
C PRO A 265 -4.25 0.31 -16.13
N ARG A 266 -4.22 0.69 -14.85
CA ARG A 266 -4.13 -0.22 -13.71
C ARG A 266 -5.26 0.11 -12.74
N PHE A 267 -5.86 -0.91 -12.16
CA PHE A 267 -6.94 -0.78 -11.20
C PHE A 267 -6.49 -1.35 -9.87
N VAL A 268 -6.68 -0.57 -8.80
CA VAL A 268 -6.25 -0.94 -7.45
C VAL A 268 -7.43 -0.78 -6.51
N LYS A 269 -7.77 -1.85 -5.77
CA LYS A 269 -8.73 -1.79 -4.67
C LYS A 269 -8.16 -0.84 -3.61
N ALA A 270 -8.83 0.31 -3.39
CA ALA A 270 -8.38 1.31 -2.42
C ALA A 270 -8.42 0.76 -0.98
N ALA A 271 -7.57 1.30 -0.13
CA ALA A 271 -7.61 0.97 1.29
C ALA A 271 -8.87 1.54 1.97
N TRP A 272 -9.34 2.71 1.55
CA TRP A 272 -10.36 3.48 2.26
C TRP A 272 -11.65 3.63 1.45
N PRO A 273 -12.81 3.80 2.12
CA PRO A 273 -14.11 3.91 1.46
C PRO A 273 -14.34 5.29 0.84
N ASN A 274 -15.40 5.41 0.03
CA ASN A 274 -15.97 6.67 -0.47
C ASN A 274 -15.05 7.56 -1.30
N GLY A 275 -13.98 6.98 -1.88
CA GLY A 275 -12.99 7.70 -2.67
C GLY A 275 -11.99 8.47 -1.81
N ASN A 276 -11.90 8.16 -0.53
CA ASN A 276 -10.85 8.69 0.34
C ASN A 276 -9.50 8.08 -0.02
N ILE A 277 -8.46 8.87 0.06
CA ILE A 277 -7.09 8.44 -0.28
C ILE A 277 -6.31 7.98 0.95
N ALA A 278 -6.68 8.43 2.13
CA ALA A 278 -6.07 8.06 3.41
C ALA A 278 -7.14 8.03 4.50
N ALA A 279 -6.76 7.56 5.70
CA ALA A 279 -7.57 7.73 6.90
C ALA A 279 -6.75 8.39 8.01
N HIS A 280 -7.45 9.15 8.84
CA HIS A 280 -6.89 9.73 10.07
C HIS A 280 -7.69 9.26 11.26
N TYR A 281 -7.05 8.47 12.11
CA TYR A 281 -7.64 7.90 13.32
C TYR A 281 -7.13 8.66 14.53
N MET A 282 -8.06 9.18 15.35
CA MET A 282 -7.73 9.85 16.60
C MET A 282 -8.26 9.01 17.75
N GLU A 283 -7.46 8.86 18.81
CA GLU A 283 -7.82 8.05 19.97
C GLU A 283 -7.29 8.66 21.26
N MET A 284 -7.88 8.27 22.38
CA MET A 284 -7.43 8.67 23.70
C MET A 284 -7.43 7.49 24.67
N ASP A 285 -6.28 7.26 25.30
CA ASP A 285 -6.18 6.38 26.45
C ASP A 285 -6.70 7.09 27.70
N THR A 286 -7.75 6.56 28.28
CA THR A 286 -8.47 7.17 29.40
C THR A 286 -8.16 6.39 30.67
N GLU A 287 -7.07 6.79 31.31
CA GLU A 287 -6.47 6.11 32.48
C GLU A 287 -6.75 6.86 33.79
N SER A 288 -6.92 8.17 33.70
CA SER A 288 -7.21 9.09 34.81
C SER A 288 -7.69 10.44 34.27
N GLY A 289 -8.31 11.29 35.10
CA GLY A 289 -8.69 12.64 34.68
C GLY A 289 -9.69 12.67 33.51
N TYR A 290 -10.80 12.01 33.67
CA TYR A 290 -11.83 11.81 32.65
C TYR A 290 -12.43 13.09 32.05
N ASP A 291 -12.36 14.21 32.77
CA ASP A 291 -12.74 15.55 32.30
C ASP A 291 -11.91 15.99 31.07
N SER A 292 -10.67 15.56 30.96
CA SER A 292 -9.83 15.78 29.78
C SER A 292 -10.37 15.06 28.52
N ALA A 293 -11.05 13.92 28.68
CA ALA A 293 -11.69 13.22 27.57
C ALA A 293 -12.80 14.05 26.92
N VAL A 294 -13.57 14.81 27.73
CA VAL A 294 -14.62 15.71 27.23
C VAL A 294 -14.03 16.85 26.39
N ASN A 295 -12.86 17.39 26.82
CA ASN A 295 -12.16 18.43 26.07
C ASN A 295 -11.63 17.92 24.74
N PHE A 296 -11.01 16.73 24.72
CA PHE A 296 -10.55 16.09 23.47
C PHE A 296 -11.71 15.78 22.52
N ALA A 297 -12.83 15.27 23.06
CA ALA A 297 -14.04 15.05 22.27
C ALA A 297 -14.51 16.35 21.59
N ALA A 298 -14.51 17.48 22.30
CA ALA A 298 -14.92 18.76 21.76
C ALA A 298 -13.99 19.24 20.63
N ASP A 299 -12.67 19.06 20.76
CA ASP A 299 -11.71 19.39 19.71
C ASP A 299 -11.96 18.55 18.45
N VAL A 300 -12.13 17.24 18.58
CA VAL A 300 -12.44 16.34 17.46
C VAL A 300 -13.78 16.68 16.81
N GLU A 301 -14.79 16.96 17.60
CA GLU A 301 -16.12 17.36 17.12
C GLU A 301 -16.12 18.70 16.39
N SER A 302 -15.15 19.58 16.66
CA SER A 302 -15.02 20.86 15.97
C SER A 302 -14.89 20.74 14.46
N ILE A 303 -14.44 19.58 13.97
CA ILE A 303 -14.34 19.23 12.54
C ILE A 303 -15.41 18.24 12.09
N GLY A 304 -16.42 17.96 12.93
CA GLY A 304 -17.51 17.01 12.65
C GLY A 304 -17.12 15.54 12.74
N ALA A 305 -15.98 15.20 13.36
CA ALA A 305 -15.49 13.85 13.53
C ALA A 305 -15.88 13.24 14.90
N LYS A 306 -15.66 11.94 15.03
CA LYS A 306 -15.77 11.20 16.29
C LYS A 306 -14.47 10.45 16.55
N THR A 307 -14.27 10.01 17.79
CA THR A 307 -13.03 9.38 18.25
C THR A 307 -13.31 8.13 19.07
N THR A 308 -12.27 7.36 19.36
CA THR A 308 -12.30 6.20 20.26
C THR A 308 -11.62 6.54 21.58
N PHE A 309 -12.27 6.22 22.68
CA PHE A 309 -11.71 6.29 24.02
C PHE A 309 -11.41 4.88 24.53
N TYR A 310 -10.16 4.56 24.72
CA TYR A 310 -9.72 3.32 25.38
C TYR A 310 -9.69 3.58 26.88
N SER A 311 -10.63 3.02 27.60
CA SER A 311 -10.82 3.32 29.01
C SER A 311 -10.49 2.13 29.91
N THR A 312 -9.74 2.38 30.99
CA THR A 312 -9.72 1.45 32.10
C THR A 312 -11.08 1.48 32.78
N THR A 313 -11.64 0.31 33.10
CA THR A 313 -13.01 0.24 33.59
C THR A 313 -13.15 0.63 35.06
N ASP A 314 -12.07 0.56 35.84
CA ASP A 314 -12.01 1.09 37.21
C ASP A 314 -12.05 2.63 37.23
N GLU A 315 -11.41 3.30 36.26
CA GLU A 315 -11.48 4.75 36.12
C GLU A 315 -12.85 5.17 35.57
N ALA A 316 -13.34 4.50 34.51
CA ALA A 316 -14.65 4.77 33.94
C ALA A 316 -15.78 4.71 35.00
N ALA A 317 -15.69 3.78 35.95
CA ALA A 317 -16.67 3.62 37.03
C ALA A 317 -16.77 4.82 37.97
N LYS A 318 -15.74 5.67 38.01
CA LYS A 318 -15.76 6.93 38.82
C LYS A 318 -16.52 8.06 38.08
N PHE A 319 -16.69 7.97 36.75
CA PHE A 319 -17.26 8.99 35.91
C PHE A 319 -18.41 8.47 35.01
N PRO A 320 -19.41 7.76 35.55
CA PRO A 320 -20.42 7.05 34.79
C PRO A 320 -21.23 7.94 33.85
N GLN A 321 -21.50 9.17 34.25
CA GLN A 321 -22.26 10.10 33.41
C GLN A 321 -21.44 10.59 32.23
N MET A 322 -20.16 10.92 32.41
CA MET A 322 -19.29 11.33 31.31
C MET A 322 -19.12 10.22 30.25
N VAL A 323 -18.99 8.96 30.69
CA VAL A 323 -18.95 7.80 29.78
C VAL A 323 -20.22 7.73 28.94
N LYS A 324 -21.41 7.81 29.59
CA LYS A 324 -22.70 7.78 28.89
C LYS A 324 -22.86 8.95 27.91
N ASP A 325 -22.42 10.14 28.31
CA ASP A 325 -22.50 11.34 27.48
C ASP A 325 -21.60 11.22 26.23
N LEU A 326 -20.37 10.72 26.37
CA LEU A 326 -19.46 10.47 25.23
C LEU A 326 -20.06 9.45 24.25
N ILE A 327 -20.66 8.38 24.76
CA ILE A 327 -21.38 7.37 23.95
C ILE A 327 -22.57 8.02 23.23
N ALA A 328 -23.40 8.79 23.94
CA ALA A 328 -24.56 9.47 23.36
C ALA A 328 -24.17 10.48 22.26
N ARG A 329 -22.99 11.08 22.38
CA ARG A 329 -22.38 11.95 21.35
C ARG A 329 -21.84 11.17 20.15
N GLY A 330 -21.82 9.83 20.19
CA GLY A 330 -21.43 8.96 19.07
C GLY A 330 -19.95 8.61 19.02
N HIS A 331 -19.20 8.83 20.10
CA HIS A 331 -17.83 8.31 20.23
C HIS A 331 -17.86 6.82 20.55
N GLU A 332 -16.79 6.10 20.17
CA GLU A 332 -16.58 4.73 20.61
C GLU A 332 -15.99 4.73 22.02
N MET A 333 -16.59 3.93 22.91
CA MET A 333 -15.98 3.60 24.19
C MET A 333 -15.39 2.19 24.09
N ALA A 334 -14.07 2.09 24.09
CA ALA A 334 -13.31 0.85 23.98
C ALA A 334 -12.61 0.52 25.32
N TYR A 335 -11.95 -0.61 25.39
CA TYR A 335 -11.30 -1.10 26.62
C TYR A 335 -9.81 -0.81 26.64
N HIS A 336 -9.33 -0.25 27.77
CA HIS A 336 -7.93 -0.18 28.15
C HIS A 336 -7.61 -1.09 29.35
N ALA A 337 -8.33 -2.19 29.48
CA ALA A 337 -8.35 -3.17 30.57
C ALA A 337 -9.29 -2.85 31.74
N ASP A 338 -9.27 -3.75 32.74
CA ASP A 338 -9.96 -3.59 34.04
C ASP A 338 -9.27 -2.53 34.91
N VAL A 339 -7.94 -2.60 34.97
CA VAL A 339 -7.04 -1.65 35.66
C VAL A 339 -5.79 -1.44 34.82
N HIS A 340 -5.08 -0.31 35.01
CA HIS A 340 -3.90 0.05 34.20
C HIS A 340 -2.67 -0.79 34.53
N THR A 341 -2.73 -2.10 34.20
CA THR A 341 -1.61 -3.05 34.28
C THR A 341 -1.56 -3.92 33.03
N GLY A 342 -0.34 -4.33 32.62
CA GLY A 342 -0.10 -5.13 31.43
C GLY A 342 -0.71 -6.52 31.45
N PHE A 343 -0.73 -7.18 30.30
CA PHE A 343 -1.22 -8.56 30.10
C PHE A 343 -0.12 -9.54 29.79
N SER A 344 0.95 -9.12 29.12
CA SER A 344 2.05 -10.01 28.73
C SER A 344 2.65 -10.74 29.92
N GLY A 345 2.87 -12.05 29.76
CA GLY A 345 3.44 -12.90 30.80
C GLY A 345 2.44 -13.41 31.86
N LEU A 346 1.19 -12.93 31.85
CA LEU A 346 0.13 -13.52 32.66
C LEU A 346 -0.31 -14.87 32.06
N SER A 347 -0.77 -15.80 32.92
CA SER A 347 -1.37 -17.04 32.42
C SER A 347 -2.60 -16.75 31.58
N PRO A 348 -2.93 -17.59 30.57
CA PRO A 348 -4.13 -17.41 29.74
C PRO A 348 -5.41 -17.27 30.56
N ALA A 349 -5.53 -18.06 31.66
CA ALA A 349 -6.68 -17.99 32.55
C ALA A 349 -6.79 -16.63 33.26
N LYS A 350 -5.67 -16.04 33.67
CA LYS A 350 -5.66 -14.72 34.31
C LYS A 350 -5.96 -13.60 33.34
N GLN A 351 -5.45 -13.69 32.10
CA GLN A 351 -5.80 -12.76 31.05
C GLN A 351 -7.30 -12.82 30.72
N GLU A 352 -7.87 -14.02 30.60
CA GLU A 352 -9.30 -14.22 30.37
C GLU A 352 -10.17 -13.68 31.51
N GLU A 353 -9.76 -13.90 32.77
CA GLU A 353 -10.43 -13.35 33.94
C GLU A 353 -10.53 -11.82 33.89
N ARG A 354 -9.42 -11.14 33.59
CA ARG A 354 -9.37 -9.68 33.46
C ARG A 354 -10.23 -9.16 32.32
N ILE A 355 -10.20 -9.84 31.17
CA ILE A 355 -11.04 -9.49 30.01
C ILE A 355 -12.53 -9.62 30.35
N LYS A 356 -12.91 -10.68 31.04
CA LYS A 356 -14.30 -10.84 31.52
C LYS A 356 -14.69 -9.77 32.53
N ALA A 357 -13.78 -9.41 33.44
CA ALA A 357 -14.03 -8.39 34.46
C ALA A 357 -14.28 -7.01 33.79
N MET A 358 -13.43 -6.59 32.87
CA MET A 358 -13.64 -5.31 32.18
C MET A 358 -14.95 -5.27 31.39
N ILE A 359 -15.34 -6.36 30.72
CA ILE A 359 -16.61 -6.46 29.99
C ILE A 359 -17.80 -6.34 30.94
N ALA A 360 -17.77 -7.06 32.05
CA ALA A 360 -18.84 -7.02 33.06
C ALA A 360 -18.99 -5.65 33.70
N GLN A 361 -17.86 -5.00 34.04
CA GLN A 361 -17.83 -3.66 34.62
C GLN A 361 -18.42 -2.62 33.67
N MET A 362 -17.98 -2.62 32.40
CA MET A 362 -18.49 -1.70 31.40
C MET A 362 -19.98 -1.94 31.12
N THR A 363 -20.42 -3.19 31.04
CA THR A 363 -21.84 -3.54 30.85
C THR A 363 -22.70 -3.02 32.00
N THR A 364 -22.22 -3.14 33.23
CA THR A 364 -22.89 -2.59 34.42
C THR A 364 -22.99 -1.07 34.36
N LEU A 365 -21.93 -0.41 33.94
CA LEU A 365 -21.83 1.04 33.86
C LEU A 365 -22.78 1.64 32.83
N VAL A 366 -22.85 1.08 31.63
CA VAL A 366 -23.63 1.64 30.51
C VAL A 366 -25.07 1.15 30.49
N GLY A 367 -25.35 0.00 31.11
CA GLY A 367 -26.66 -0.63 31.18
C GLY A 367 -26.85 -1.73 30.12
N PRO A 368 -27.74 -2.71 30.40
CA PRO A 368 -27.94 -3.90 29.56
C PRO A 368 -28.56 -3.60 28.19
N ASP A 369 -29.33 -2.52 28.10
CA ASP A 369 -30.02 -2.12 26.88
C ASP A 369 -29.14 -1.32 25.90
N THR A 370 -27.91 -0.99 26.32
CA THR A 370 -26.97 -0.33 25.43
C THR A 370 -26.40 -1.37 24.49
N PRO A 371 -26.54 -1.21 23.15
CA PRO A 371 -25.89 -2.11 22.20
C PRO A 371 -24.43 -2.27 22.57
N ARG A 372 -23.87 -3.46 22.35
CA ARG A 372 -22.45 -3.71 22.64
C ARG A 372 -21.56 -2.67 21.97
N ILE A 373 -21.20 -1.64 22.74
CA ILE A 373 -20.53 -0.44 22.26
C ILE A 373 -19.00 -0.56 22.30
N ALA A 374 -18.51 -1.43 23.17
CA ALA A 374 -17.09 -1.64 23.36
C ALA A 374 -16.65 -2.91 22.61
N THR A 375 -16.09 -2.72 21.43
CA THR A 375 -15.55 -3.81 20.60
C THR A 375 -14.06 -3.67 20.32
N GLY A 376 -13.45 -2.59 20.81
CA GLY A 376 -12.04 -2.32 20.70
C GLY A 376 -11.28 -2.55 22.00
N PHE A 377 -10.01 -2.80 21.87
CA PHE A 377 -9.08 -2.96 22.98
C PHE A 377 -7.75 -2.30 22.67
N ARG A 378 -7.10 -1.79 23.71
CA ARG A 378 -5.71 -1.38 23.72
C ARG A 378 -5.08 -1.82 25.03
N ALA A 379 -3.91 -2.45 24.98
CA ALA A 379 -3.26 -2.95 26.18
C ALA A 379 -2.56 -1.81 26.95
N PRO A 380 -2.74 -1.72 28.29
CA PRO A 380 -1.91 -0.84 29.11
C PRO A 380 -0.43 -1.12 28.89
N LEU A 381 0.38 -0.05 28.82
CA LEU A 381 1.83 -0.14 28.65
C LEU A 381 2.27 -0.87 27.37
N GLU A 382 1.41 -0.97 26.36
CA GLU A 382 1.61 -1.83 25.17
C GLU A 382 1.96 -3.30 25.54
N SER A 383 1.56 -3.73 26.75
CA SER A 383 1.92 -5.03 27.30
C SER A 383 0.85 -6.07 26.99
N TYR A 384 1.01 -6.76 25.87
CA TYR A 384 0.18 -7.86 25.42
C TYR A 384 1.03 -8.98 24.81
N ASP A 385 0.43 -10.14 24.61
CA ASP A 385 1.05 -11.28 23.95
C ASP A 385 0.03 -12.03 23.08
N ARG A 386 0.47 -13.13 22.45
CA ARG A 386 -0.40 -13.98 21.63
C ARG A 386 -1.69 -14.42 22.36
N ASN A 387 -1.60 -14.75 23.66
CA ASN A 387 -2.77 -15.19 24.40
C ASN A 387 -3.75 -14.04 24.62
N THR A 388 -3.26 -12.82 24.79
CA THR A 388 -4.11 -11.63 24.89
C THR A 388 -5.00 -11.51 23.65
N GLU A 389 -4.42 -11.55 22.45
CA GLU A 389 -5.19 -11.40 21.22
C GLU A 389 -6.19 -12.55 21.01
N ILE A 390 -5.82 -13.80 21.33
CA ILE A 390 -6.72 -14.95 21.29
C ILE A 390 -7.92 -14.75 22.23
N MET A 391 -7.68 -14.28 23.47
CA MET A 391 -8.74 -14.06 24.45
C MET A 391 -9.63 -12.87 24.06
N LEU A 392 -9.05 -11.79 23.57
CA LEU A 392 -9.83 -10.65 23.04
C LEU A 392 -10.82 -11.10 21.97
N ARG A 393 -10.33 -11.82 20.97
CA ARG A 393 -11.16 -12.37 19.91
C ARG A 393 -12.25 -13.31 20.45
N LYS A 394 -11.87 -14.25 21.32
CA LYS A 394 -12.80 -15.22 21.95
C LYS A 394 -13.94 -14.51 22.66
N HIS A 395 -13.70 -13.37 23.27
CA HIS A 395 -14.68 -12.56 23.96
C HIS A 395 -15.31 -11.48 23.06
N GLY A 396 -15.07 -11.57 21.73
CA GLY A 396 -15.76 -10.82 20.69
C GLY A 396 -15.29 -9.39 20.54
N MET A 397 -14.06 -9.08 20.89
CA MET A 397 -13.42 -7.85 20.43
C MET A 397 -13.23 -7.92 18.91
N LEU A 398 -13.40 -6.79 18.26
CA LEU A 398 -13.28 -6.67 16.80
C LEU A 398 -11.94 -6.07 16.39
N HIS A 399 -11.38 -5.19 17.21
CA HIS A 399 -10.10 -4.57 16.93
C HIS A 399 -9.22 -4.42 18.18
N HIS A 400 -7.93 -4.32 17.90
CA HIS A 400 -6.89 -4.06 18.86
C HIS A 400 -6.01 -2.93 18.33
N ALA A 401 -5.96 -1.79 19.03
CA ALA A 401 -4.97 -0.75 18.73
C ALA A 401 -3.67 -1.14 19.42
N ALA A 402 -2.61 -1.30 18.65
CA ALA A 402 -1.35 -1.81 19.14
C ALA A 402 -0.16 -1.23 18.37
N ASP A 403 0.97 -1.13 19.04
CA ASP A 403 2.28 -0.93 18.42
C ASP A 403 3.00 -2.28 18.35
N PRO A 404 2.73 -3.13 17.36
CA PRO A 404 3.47 -4.36 17.22
C PRO A 404 4.93 -4.02 16.98
N SER A 405 5.81 -4.61 17.77
CA SER A 405 7.25 -4.36 17.76
C SER A 405 7.93 -4.52 16.38
N SER A 406 7.25 -5.21 15.47
CA SER A 406 7.68 -5.43 14.09
C SER A 406 6.86 -4.63 13.07
N THR A 407 6.20 -3.55 13.48
CA THR A 407 5.27 -2.85 12.60
C THR A 407 5.98 -2.13 11.47
N GLU A 408 5.94 -2.75 10.31
CA GLU A 408 6.30 -2.17 9.04
C GLU A 408 5.09 -1.58 8.30
N ASN A 409 3.89 -1.75 8.86
CA ASN A 409 2.66 -1.51 8.15
C ASN A 409 1.89 -0.30 8.70
N ARG A 410 1.51 0.60 7.82
CA ARG A 410 0.66 1.76 8.14
C ARG A 410 -0.78 1.58 7.60
N LEU A 411 -1.21 0.34 7.43
CA LEU A 411 -2.61 -0.02 7.17
C LEU A 411 -3.09 -0.99 8.25
N PRO A 412 -4.39 -1.05 8.56
CA PRO A 412 -4.93 -2.12 9.40
C PRO A 412 -4.59 -3.48 8.82
N PHE A 413 -4.47 -4.48 9.65
CA PHE A 413 -4.23 -5.85 9.23
C PHE A 413 -4.95 -6.83 10.15
N PHE A 414 -5.11 -8.07 9.71
CA PHE A 414 -5.66 -9.14 10.55
C PHE A 414 -4.57 -9.77 11.39
N SER A 415 -4.86 -9.95 12.67
CA SER A 415 -3.95 -10.67 13.57
C SER A 415 -3.66 -12.07 13.01
N ASN A 416 -2.39 -12.47 13.06
CA ASN A 416 -1.93 -13.77 12.59
C ASN A 416 -1.70 -14.80 13.72
N VAL A 417 -2.13 -14.49 14.93
CA VAL A 417 -1.96 -15.41 16.09
C VAL A 417 -2.76 -16.70 15.92
N GLU A 418 -3.82 -16.66 15.13
CA GLU A 418 -4.65 -17.79 14.71
C GLU A 418 -4.78 -17.79 13.17
N PRO A 419 -3.73 -18.22 12.45
CA PRO A 419 -3.64 -18.06 10.98
C PRO A 419 -4.67 -18.87 10.18
N GLN A 420 -5.39 -19.79 10.83
CA GLN A 420 -6.49 -20.57 10.23
C GLN A 420 -7.79 -19.78 10.10
N LEU A 421 -7.91 -18.63 10.77
CA LEU A 421 -9.14 -17.83 10.75
C LEU A 421 -9.21 -16.97 9.49
N GLY A 422 -10.42 -16.87 8.96
CA GLY A 422 -10.73 -15.93 7.89
C GLY A 422 -10.86 -14.49 8.38
N PRO A 423 -10.92 -13.51 7.45
CA PRO A 423 -11.05 -12.08 7.78
C PRO A 423 -12.28 -11.73 8.64
N GLU A 424 -13.36 -12.51 8.54
CA GLU A 424 -14.57 -12.28 9.33
C GLU A 424 -14.41 -12.61 10.82
N GLU A 425 -13.52 -13.55 11.14
CA GLU A 425 -13.32 -14.05 12.48
C GLU A 425 -12.08 -13.46 13.15
N ALA A 426 -11.08 -13.04 12.35
CA ALA A 426 -9.81 -12.55 12.86
C ALA A 426 -9.96 -11.16 13.51
N LEU A 427 -9.15 -10.90 14.52
CA LEU A 427 -9.01 -9.60 15.15
C LEU A 427 -8.35 -8.62 14.17
N VAL A 428 -8.90 -7.42 14.01
CA VAL A 428 -8.27 -6.36 13.22
C VAL A 428 -7.30 -5.59 14.10
N VAL A 429 -6.05 -5.49 13.69
CA VAL A 429 -5.04 -4.68 14.37
C VAL A 429 -4.97 -3.31 13.72
N LEU A 430 -5.07 -2.27 14.54
CA LEU A 430 -4.89 -0.86 14.16
C LEU A 430 -3.46 -0.46 14.59
N PRO A 431 -2.52 -0.34 13.62
CA PRO A 431 -1.12 -0.15 13.97
C PRO A 431 -0.85 1.29 14.43
N ARG A 432 -0.19 1.45 15.56
CA ARG A 432 0.37 2.71 16.02
C ARG A 432 1.82 2.82 15.57
N THR A 433 2.11 3.72 14.69
CA THR A 433 3.46 3.90 14.10
C THR A 433 4.00 5.32 14.25
N GLN A 434 3.25 6.19 14.92
CA GLN A 434 3.58 7.60 15.11
C GLN A 434 3.95 7.88 16.57
N PHE A 435 4.57 9.03 16.80
CA PHE A 435 4.76 9.57 18.13
C PHE A 435 3.42 9.93 18.77
N ASP A 436 3.30 9.65 20.05
CA ASP A 436 2.19 10.09 20.89
C ASP A 436 2.60 11.27 21.79
N ASP A 437 1.69 11.69 22.65
CA ASP A 437 1.92 12.78 23.61
C ASP A 437 2.97 12.44 24.68
N ILE A 438 3.18 11.15 24.99
CA ILE A 438 4.24 10.69 25.90
C ILE A 438 5.60 10.93 25.26
N ASN A 439 5.75 10.59 23.97
CA ASN A 439 6.98 10.83 23.24
C ASN A 439 7.31 12.32 23.18
N PHE A 440 6.33 13.19 22.88
CA PHE A 440 6.54 14.63 22.84
C PHE A 440 6.95 15.19 24.21
N THR A 441 6.36 14.66 25.28
CA THR A 441 6.70 15.10 26.65
C THR A 441 8.08 14.60 27.08
N SER A 442 8.41 13.33 26.81
CA SER A 442 9.70 12.73 27.20
C SER A 442 10.89 13.27 26.43
N LEU A 443 10.66 13.73 25.19
CA LEU A 443 11.68 14.34 24.33
C LEU A 443 11.70 15.87 24.40
N ASP A 444 10.92 16.48 25.32
CA ASP A 444 10.83 17.93 25.55
C ASP A 444 10.53 18.75 24.28
N TYR A 445 9.58 18.28 23.47
CA TYR A 445 9.19 19.00 22.25
C TYR A 445 8.56 20.35 22.58
N SER A 446 8.92 21.37 21.80
CA SER A 446 8.16 22.62 21.80
C SER A 446 6.76 22.41 21.19
N PRO A 447 5.78 23.28 21.50
CA PRO A 447 4.47 23.23 20.85
C PRO A 447 4.57 23.31 19.31
N GLU A 448 5.50 24.09 18.79
CA GLU A 448 5.77 24.27 17.38
C GLU A 448 6.28 22.98 16.74
N ASP A 449 7.25 22.31 17.36
CA ASP A 449 7.85 21.07 16.85
C ASP A 449 6.84 19.92 16.91
N ALA A 450 6.11 19.77 18.00
CA ALA A 450 5.06 18.77 18.12
C ALA A 450 3.97 18.97 17.05
N LEU A 451 3.51 20.21 16.84
CA LEU A 451 2.55 20.54 15.80
C LEU A 451 3.09 20.25 14.40
N ALA A 452 4.36 20.56 14.13
CA ALA A 452 5.02 20.27 12.86
C ALA A 452 5.10 18.76 12.62
N THR A 453 5.46 17.97 13.64
CA THR A 453 5.56 16.50 13.57
C THR A 453 4.23 15.84 13.25
N ILE A 454 3.14 16.17 13.97
CA ILE A 454 1.82 15.56 13.71
C ILE A 454 1.23 15.98 12.37
N LYS A 455 1.48 17.23 11.93
CA LYS A 455 1.10 17.68 10.58
C LYS A 455 1.86 16.95 9.49
N HIS A 456 3.17 16.79 9.67
CA HIS A 456 4.02 16.06 8.71
C HIS A 456 3.58 14.61 8.58
N ASP A 457 3.28 13.95 9.70
CA ASP A 457 2.80 12.56 9.68
C ASP A 457 1.49 12.41 8.89
N LEU A 458 0.52 13.28 9.14
CA LEU A 458 -0.74 13.27 8.39
C LEU A 458 -0.51 13.53 6.90
N ASP A 459 0.34 14.49 6.54
CA ASP A 459 0.66 14.79 5.15
C ASP A 459 1.30 13.58 4.44
N LEU A 460 2.22 12.89 5.09
CA LEU A 460 2.82 11.65 4.57
C LEU A 460 1.79 10.52 4.42
N ALA A 461 0.89 10.36 5.39
CA ALA A 461 -0.18 9.37 5.30
C ALA A 461 -1.12 9.68 4.13
N VAL A 462 -1.47 10.94 3.92
CA VAL A 462 -2.28 11.39 2.77
C VAL A 462 -1.58 11.09 1.45
N LYS A 463 -0.30 11.39 1.33
CA LYS A 463 0.50 11.12 0.14
C LYS A 463 0.64 9.63 -0.15
N GLY A 464 0.83 8.83 0.88
CA GLY A 464 1.04 7.38 0.74
C GLY A 464 -0.22 6.51 0.81
N GLY A 465 -1.39 7.08 1.08
CA GLY A 465 -2.62 6.32 1.23
C GLY A 465 -2.72 5.52 2.54
N ALA A 466 -1.99 5.93 3.57
CA ALA A 466 -1.83 5.22 4.83
C ALA A 466 -2.90 5.59 5.89
N LEU A 467 -2.85 4.91 7.03
CA LEU A 467 -3.49 5.30 8.27
C LEU A 467 -2.57 6.26 9.03
N SER A 468 -3.01 7.49 9.25
CA SER A 468 -2.43 8.37 10.25
C SER A 468 -3.16 8.15 11.57
N LEU A 469 -2.42 8.13 12.67
CA LEU A 469 -2.98 7.92 13.99
C LEU A 469 -2.49 9.02 14.92
N LEU A 470 -3.39 9.67 15.64
CA LEU A 470 -3.06 10.55 16.76
C LEU A 470 -3.54 9.88 18.05
N SER A 471 -2.59 9.42 18.86
CA SER A 471 -2.85 8.83 20.17
C SER A 471 -2.51 9.83 21.27
N VAL A 472 -3.42 10.01 22.20
CA VAL A 472 -3.26 10.94 23.33
C VAL A 472 -3.69 10.28 24.64
N HIS A 473 -3.24 10.82 25.77
CA HIS A 473 -3.61 10.34 27.11
C HIS A 473 -4.32 11.43 27.90
N THR A 474 -5.31 11.06 28.69
CA THR A 474 -6.07 12.02 29.51
C THR A 474 -5.19 12.86 30.41
N GLN A 475 -4.17 12.27 31.05
CA GLN A 475 -3.23 12.97 31.93
C GLN A 475 -2.38 14.04 31.23
N ASN A 476 -2.25 13.98 29.91
CA ASN A 476 -1.52 14.95 29.11
C ASN A 476 -2.45 15.95 28.39
N TYR A 477 -3.77 15.80 28.55
CA TYR A 477 -4.77 16.65 27.86
C TYR A 477 -5.44 17.68 28.80
N HIS A 478 -4.78 18.03 29.90
CA HIS A 478 -5.25 19.11 30.79
C HIS A 478 -4.90 20.50 30.25
N PRO A 479 -5.73 21.52 30.60
CA PRO A 479 -5.38 22.90 30.26
C PRO A 479 -3.97 23.27 30.73
N GLY A 480 -3.20 23.90 29.87
CA GLY A 480 -1.80 24.25 30.13
C GLY A 480 -0.77 23.22 29.64
N ARG A 481 -1.15 21.96 29.36
CA ARG A 481 -0.28 20.98 28.72
C ARG A 481 -0.07 21.31 27.23
N LEU A 482 0.86 20.59 26.60
CA LEU A 482 1.27 20.81 25.21
C LEU A 482 0.11 20.62 24.23
N LEU A 483 -0.56 19.45 24.27
CA LEU A 483 -1.56 19.09 23.28
C LEU A 483 -2.76 20.05 23.23
N PRO A 484 -3.45 20.42 24.32
CA PRO A 484 -4.56 21.37 24.24
C PRO A 484 -4.20 22.71 23.61
N LYS A 485 -2.92 23.12 23.68
CA LYS A 485 -2.45 24.38 23.05
C LYS A 485 -2.39 24.27 21.53
N ILE A 486 -2.03 23.12 20.99
CA ILE A 486 -1.83 22.93 19.54
C ILE A 486 -3.05 22.34 18.84
N MET A 487 -3.92 21.62 19.55
CA MET A 487 -5.06 20.90 18.96
C MET A 487 -6.00 21.79 18.13
N PRO A 488 -6.39 23.01 18.55
CA PRO A 488 -7.24 23.85 17.71
C PRO A 488 -6.60 24.19 16.36
N THR A 489 -5.28 24.35 16.33
CA THR A 489 -4.53 24.59 15.09
C THR A 489 -4.40 23.31 14.25
N TYR A 490 -4.20 22.18 14.92
CA TYR A 490 -4.13 20.87 14.25
C TYR A 490 -5.48 20.49 13.64
N MET A 491 -6.59 20.65 14.35
CA MET A 491 -7.94 20.38 13.82
C MET A 491 -8.26 21.21 12.58
N LYS A 492 -7.87 22.50 12.56
CA LYS A 492 -7.99 23.31 11.34
C LYS A 492 -7.18 22.74 10.17
N PHE A 493 -5.99 22.21 10.44
CA PHE A 493 -5.18 21.56 9.41
C PHE A 493 -5.82 20.25 8.92
N VAL A 494 -6.30 19.38 9.81
CA VAL A 494 -7.04 18.16 9.46
C VAL A 494 -8.25 18.49 8.59
N ALA A 495 -9.00 19.52 8.93
CA ALA A 495 -10.18 19.96 8.17
C ALA A 495 -9.86 20.34 6.72
N THR A 496 -8.63 20.73 6.38
CA THR A 496 -8.24 21.01 4.99
C THR A 496 -8.25 19.76 4.10
N PHE A 497 -8.22 18.58 4.69
CA PHE A 497 -8.25 17.29 3.99
C PHE A 497 -9.62 16.60 3.96
N LYS A 498 -10.68 17.19 4.55
CA LYS A 498 -11.99 16.56 4.79
C LYS A 498 -12.62 15.85 3.59
N ASP A 499 -12.36 16.34 2.36
CA ASP A 499 -12.90 15.76 1.13
C ASP A 499 -11.99 14.64 0.54
N ARG A 500 -10.85 14.39 1.18
CA ARG A 500 -9.82 13.46 0.71
C ARG A 500 -9.51 12.34 1.69
N ILE A 501 -9.74 12.56 2.99
CA ILE A 501 -9.46 11.58 4.04
C ILE A 501 -10.73 11.13 4.74
N TRP A 502 -10.70 9.91 5.23
CA TRP A 502 -11.69 9.38 6.14
C TRP A 502 -11.23 9.58 7.58
N ILE A 503 -12.11 10.07 8.45
CA ILE A 503 -11.82 10.29 9.89
C ILE A 503 -12.77 9.40 10.69
N PRO A 504 -12.44 8.12 10.86
CA PRO A 504 -13.28 7.13 11.53
C PRO A 504 -12.94 6.94 12.99
N ARG A 505 -13.85 6.25 13.71
CA ARG A 505 -13.55 5.55 14.94
C ARG A 505 -12.87 4.20 14.66
N GLY A 506 -12.28 3.57 15.69
CA GLY A 506 -11.62 2.27 15.59
C GLY A 506 -12.57 1.13 15.14
N ASP A 507 -13.79 1.10 15.68
CA ASP A 507 -14.83 0.13 15.29
C ASP A 507 -15.25 0.26 13.81
N GLU A 508 -15.31 1.48 13.30
CA GLU A 508 -15.62 1.75 11.90
C GLU A 508 -14.49 1.27 10.98
N ILE A 509 -13.21 1.47 11.38
CA ILE A 509 -12.07 0.94 10.62
C ILE A 509 -12.13 -0.58 10.58
N ALA A 510 -12.35 -1.24 11.70
CA ALA A 510 -12.40 -2.69 11.78
C ALA A 510 -13.55 -3.27 10.94
N ALA A 511 -14.73 -2.65 11.01
CA ALA A 511 -15.88 -3.05 10.20
C ALA A 511 -15.61 -2.87 8.71
N TRP A 512 -15.03 -1.74 8.32
CA TRP A 512 -14.64 -1.49 6.93
C TRP A 512 -13.60 -2.48 6.43
N TRP A 513 -12.56 -2.76 7.22
CA TRP A 513 -11.48 -3.66 6.82
C TRP A 513 -11.98 -5.06 6.50
N ARG A 514 -12.92 -5.58 7.30
CA ARG A 514 -13.61 -6.85 7.01
C ARG A 514 -14.44 -6.79 5.74
N LYS A 515 -15.28 -5.75 5.59
CA LYS A 515 -16.11 -5.57 4.38
C LYS A 515 -15.25 -5.50 3.11
N ARG A 516 -14.14 -4.78 3.17
CA ARG A 516 -13.21 -4.63 2.06
C ARG A 516 -12.62 -5.98 1.60
N GLU A 517 -12.31 -6.87 2.53
CA GLU A 517 -11.71 -8.18 2.20
C GLU A 517 -12.70 -9.14 1.51
N ARG A 518 -13.98 -8.91 1.61
CA ARG A 518 -15.00 -9.64 0.84
C ARG A 518 -14.94 -9.37 -0.67
N VAL A 519 -14.21 -8.35 -1.09
CA VAL A 519 -14.19 -7.87 -2.47
C VAL A 519 -12.89 -8.20 -3.17
N THR A 520 -13.00 -8.87 -4.31
CA THR A 520 -11.90 -9.06 -5.26
C THR A 520 -12.12 -8.16 -6.47
N VAL A 521 -11.08 -7.45 -6.86
CA VAL A 521 -11.07 -6.57 -8.02
C VAL A 521 -10.06 -7.11 -9.02
N THR A 522 -10.52 -7.40 -10.24
CA THR A 522 -9.67 -7.80 -11.35
C THR A 522 -10.01 -6.99 -12.60
N HIS A 523 -9.14 -7.00 -13.58
CA HIS A 523 -9.42 -6.36 -14.87
C HIS A 523 -8.81 -7.18 -15.99
N VAL A 524 -9.49 -7.18 -17.12
CA VAL A 524 -9.06 -7.87 -18.33
C VAL A 524 -9.21 -6.94 -19.54
N LYS A 525 -8.27 -6.97 -20.44
CA LYS A 525 -8.46 -6.41 -21.76
C LYS A 525 -9.29 -7.43 -22.55
N PRO A 526 -10.44 -7.06 -23.15
CA PRO A 526 -11.21 -7.99 -23.94
C PRO A 526 -10.37 -8.53 -25.10
N ALA A 527 -10.42 -9.83 -25.30
CA ALA A 527 -9.93 -10.41 -26.56
C ALA A 527 -10.69 -9.77 -27.72
N LYS A 528 -10.04 -9.64 -28.89
CA LYS A 528 -10.69 -9.13 -30.10
C LYS A 528 -12.04 -9.85 -30.28
N PRO A 529 -13.14 -9.13 -30.61
CA PRO A 529 -14.44 -9.76 -30.79
C PRO A 529 -14.38 -10.85 -31.86
N SER A 530 -15.06 -11.96 -31.64
CA SER A 530 -15.39 -12.87 -32.72
C SER A 530 -16.34 -12.14 -33.68
N GLU A 531 -16.20 -12.36 -34.97
CA GLU A 531 -16.91 -11.65 -36.04
C GLU A 531 -18.46 -11.67 -35.94
N ASN A 532 -19.02 -12.41 -34.97
CA ASN A 532 -20.47 -12.61 -34.78
C ASN A 532 -21.10 -11.86 -33.60
N SER A 533 -20.41 -10.96 -32.91
CA SER A 533 -20.97 -10.26 -31.74
C SER A 533 -21.54 -8.89 -32.12
N LYS A 534 -22.84 -8.69 -31.90
CA LYS A 534 -23.60 -7.46 -32.25
C LYS A 534 -23.27 -6.21 -31.42
N ALA A 535 -22.46 -6.30 -30.39
CA ALA A 535 -21.98 -5.17 -29.59
C ALA A 535 -20.48 -5.34 -29.34
N LEU A 536 -19.69 -4.80 -30.23
CA LEU A 536 -18.23 -4.91 -30.20
C LEU A 536 -17.64 -4.03 -29.09
N PRO A 537 -16.91 -4.57 -28.10
CA PRO A 537 -16.00 -3.73 -27.33
C PRO A 537 -15.01 -3.09 -28.30
N GLN A 538 -14.82 -1.77 -28.19
CA GLN A 538 -13.78 -1.09 -28.97
C GLN A 538 -12.42 -1.62 -28.50
N SER A 539 -11.39 -1.59 -29.35
CA SER A 539 -10.07 -2.18 -29.07
C SER A 539 -9.38 -1.64 -27.79
N ASN A 540 -9.90 -0.58 -27.19
CA ASN A 540 -9.38 0.06 -25.99
C ASN A 540 -10.26 -0.13 -24.74
N ASP A 541 -11.34 -0.93 -24.82
CA ASP A 541 -12.19 -1.21 -23.68
C ASP A 541 -11.45 -2.07 -22.66
N ILE A 542 -11.64 -1.78 -21.37
CA ILE A 542 -11.14 -2.59 -20.26
C ILE A 542 -12.34 -3.06 -19.47
N VAL A 543 -12.41 -4.35 -19.21
CA VAL A 543 -13.45 -4.91 -18.34
C VAL A 543 -12.92 -4.98 -16.93
N LEU A 544 -13.49 -4.15 -16.06
CA LEU A 544 -13.29 -4.20 -14.62
C LEU A 544 -14.30 -5.19 -14.04
N GLN A 545 -13.80 -6.21 -13.36
CA GLN A 545 -14.61 -7.22 -12.67
C GLN A 545 -14.51 -7.04 -11.18
N ILE A 546 -15.67 -7.03 -10.51
CA ILE A 546 -15.78 -6.92 -9.06
C ILE A 546 -16.56 -8.14 -8.57
N SER A 547 -15.93 -8.97 -7.75
CA SER A 547 -16.55 -10.13 -7.13
C SER A 547 -16.65 -9.91 -5.63
N VAL A 548 -17.84 -10.13 -5.07
CA VAL A 548 -18.14 -9.91 -3.66
C VAL A 548 -18.66 -11.22 -3.07
N VAL A 549 -17.97 -11.73 -2.04
CA VAL A 549 -18.42 -12.92 -1.31
C VAL A 549 -19.42 -12.56 -0.20
N ALA A 550 -20.22 -13.54 0.21
CA ALA A 550 -21.18 -13.38 1.30
C ALA A 550 -20.50 -12.93 2.61
N PRO A 551 -21.18 -12.11 3.43
CA PRO A 551 -22.58 -11.68 3.33
C PRO A 551 -22.84 -10.46 2.42
N GLY A 552 -21.88 -9.98 1.66
CA GLY A 552 -22.06 -8.80 0.79
C GLY A 552 -22.16 -7.49 1.61
N ASN A 553 -23.02 -6.57 1.17
CA ASN A 553 -23.28 -5.29 1.83
C ASN A 553 -22.02 -4.44 2.04
N VAL A 554 -21.27 -4.21 0.95
CA VAL A 554 -20.06 -3.36 0.96
C VAL A 554 -20.42 -2.00 0.35
N GLU A 555 -20.47 -0.99 1.19
CA GLU A 555 -20.81 0.39 0.80
C GLU A 555 -19.53 1.21 0.63
N GLY A 556 -19.50 2.08 -0.37
CA GLY A 556 -18.40 3.00 -0.59
C GLY A 556 -17.11 2.37 -1.10
N LEU A 557 -17.14 1.10 -1.59
CA LEU A 557 -15.95 0.51 -2.19
C LEU A 557 -15.38 1.44 -3.24
N THR A 558 -14.07 1.64 -3.16
CA THR A 558 -13.34 2.50 -4.08
C THR A 558 -12.33 1.66 -4.87
N VAL A 559 -12.32 1.87 -6.18
CA VAL A 559 -11.30 1.34 -7.08
C VAL A 559 -10.56 2.52 -7.70
N PHE A 560 -9.27 2.64 -7.45
CA PHE A 560 -8.44 3.61 -8.13
C PHE A 560 -8.06 3.09 -9.51
N ALA A 561 -8.31 3.93 -10.51
CA ALA A 561 -7.92 3.71 -11.89
C ALA A 561 -6.71 4.60 -12.20
N MET A 562 -5.57 4.01 -12.58
CA MET A 562 -4.38 4.73 -13.02
C MET A 562 -4.66 5.35 -14.37
N ASN A 563 -4.45 6.67 -14.48
CA ASN A 563 -4.69 7.40 -15.71
C ASN A 563 -3.52 7.19 -16.70
N PRO A 564 -3.78 6.73 -17.92
CA PRO A 564 -2.74 6.57 -18.96
C PRO A 564 -2.06 7.89 -19.35
N LYS A 565 -2.77 9.00 -19.17
CA LYS A 565 -2.26 10.37 -19.30
C LYS A 565 -2.73 11.17 -18.11
N SER A 566 -1.87 12.06 -17.63
CA SER A 566 -2.16 12.94 -16.47
C SER A 566 -3.47 13.70 -16.67
N GLY A 567 -4.33 13.68 -15.65
CA GLY A 567 -5.61 14.40 -15.62
C GLY A 567 -6.77 13.77 -16.42
N LEU A 568 -6.58 12.63 -17.10
CA LEU A 568 -7.67 11.95 -17.81
C LEU A 568 -8.63 11.27 -16.82
N ILE A 569 -9.94 11.49 -17.05
CA ILE A 569 -11.00 10.79 -16.32
C ILE A 569 -11.58 9.71 -17.24
N PRO A 570 -11.62 8.44 -16.84
CA PRO A 570 -12.24 7.40 -17.65
C PRO A 570 -13.76 7.54 -17.66
N SER A 571 -14.39 7.16 -18.76
CA SER A 571 -15.82 6.83 -18.76
C SER A 571 -15.99 5.40 -18.27
N VAL A 572 -17.00 5.18 -17.43
CA VAL A 572 -17.32 3.86 -16.86
C VAL A 572 -18.77 3.54 -17.19
N GLN A 573 -19.04 2.32 -17.61
CA GLN A 573 -20.39 1.86 -17.93
C GLN A 573 -20.60 0.46 -17.38
N ALA A 574 -21.69 0.26 -16.66
CA ALA A 574 -22.08 -1.09 -16.21
C ALA A 574 -22.49 -1.95 -17.41
N ARG A 575 -22.09 -3.21 -17.42
CA ARG A 575 -22.53 -4.18 -18.44
C ARG A 575 -23.96 -4.69 -18.22
N ASP A 576 -24.35 -4.80 -16.94
CA ASP A 576 -25.69 -5.22 -16.53
C ASP A 576 -26.45 -4.03 -15.94
N ALA A 577 -27.70 -3.85 -16.34
CA ALA A 577 -28.58 -2.82 -15.79
C ALA A 577 -28.86 -2.99 -14.29
N LYS A 578 -28.68 -4.19 -13.75
CA LYS A 578 -28.79 -4.51 -12.31
C LYS A 578 -27.49 -4.28 -11.54
N ALA A 579 -26.38 -3.93 -12.23
CA ALA A 579 -25.11 -3.69 -11.55
C ALA A 579 -25.22 -2.48 -10.59
N PRO A 580 -24.52 -2.51 -9.48
CA PRO A 580 -24.49 -1.43 -8.49
C PRO A 580 -24.15 -0.06 -9.11
N LYS A 581 -24.80 0.98 -8.60
CA LYS A 581 -24.51 2.36 -8.98
C LYS A 581 -23.10 2.76 -8.51
N PHE A 582 -22.52 3.67 -9.24
CA PHE A 582 -21.19 4.18 -8.97
C PHE A 582 -21.07 5.64 -9.39
N ARG A 583 -20.03 6.31 -8.91
CA ARG A 583 -19.60 7.63 -9.39
C ARG A 583 -18.11 7.60 -9.70
N VAL A 584 -17.67 8.45 -10.63
CA VAL A 584 -16.26 8.60 -11.00
C VAL A 584 -15.82 10.02 -10.66
N LYS A 585 -14.68 10.16 -9.99
CA LYS A 585 -14.07 11.46 -9.70
C LYS A 585 -12.57 11.43 -9.97
N LEU A 586 -12.01 12.56 -10.42
CA LEU A 586 -10.56 12.74 -10.43
C LEU A 586 -10.07 12.89 -8.99
N VAL A 587 -9.02 12.14 -8.65
CA VAL A 587 -8.37 12.20 -7.32
C VAL A 587 -7.16 13.11 -7.36
N ASP A 588 -6.31 12.88 -8.35
CA ASP A 588 -5.08 13.64 -8.63
C ASP A 588 -4.69 13.49 -10.11
N ALA A 589 -3.54 14.03 -10.48
CA ALA A 589 -3.06 13.97 -11.86
C ALA A 589 -2.96 12.54 -12.42
N PHE A 590 -2.69 11.55 -11.58
CA PHE A 590 -2.34 10.18 -11.99
C PHE A 590 -3.46 9.17 -11.79
N ARG A 591 -4.52 9.49 -11.00
CA ARG A 591 -5.59 8.54 -10.70
C ARG A 591 -6.98 9.16 -10.64
N SER A 592 -7.94 8.36 -11.06
CA SER A 592 -9.37 8.55 -10.86
C SER A 592 -9.91 7.52 -9.87
N ALA A 593 -10.95 7.86 -9.12
CA ALA A 593 -11.65 6.94 -8.24
C ALA A 593 -12.99 6.53 -8.85
N ILE A 594 -13.26 5.23 -8.93
CA ILE A 594 -14.57 4.65 -9.19
C ILE A 594 -15.12 4.23 -7.83
N VAL A 595 -16.16 4.89 -7.37
CA VAL A 595 -16.75 4.68 -6.04
C VAL A 595 -18.11 4.05 -6.19
N PHE A 596 -18.30 2.87 -5.60
CA PHE A 596 -19.55 2.09 -5.65
C PHE A 596 -20.42 2.42 -4.46
N ASP A 597 -21.72 2.67 -4.67
CA ASP A 597 -22.64 3.03 -3.60
C ASP A 597 -22.84 1.85 -2.63
N LYS A 598 -23.28 0.70 -3.15
CA LYS A 598 -23.48 -0.52 -2.38
C LYS A 598 -23.27 -1.74 -3.27
N LEU A 599 -22.49 -2.69 -2.79
CA LEU A 599 -22.20 -3.95 -3.45
C LEU A 599 -22.81 -5.09 -2.62
N ASP A 600 -23.77 -5.80 -3.17
CA ASP A 600 -24.29 -7.05 -2.62
C ASP A 600 -23.42 -8.23 -3.08
N THR A 601 -23.71 -9.44 -2.55
CA THR A 601 -23.01 -10.66 -2.97
C THR A 601 -23.20 -10.91 -4.46
N GLY A 602 -22.12 -11.19 -5.19
CA GLY A 602 -22.18 -11.47 -6.62
C GLY A 602 -20.93 -11.02 -7.39
N SER A 603 -21.02 -11.10 -8.70
CA SER A 603 -19.98 -10.63 -9.62
C SER A 603 -20.57 -9.60 -10.58
N PHE A 604 -19.87 -8.50 -10.75
CA PHE A 604 -20.29 -7.34 -11.52
C PHE A 604 -19.21 -6.96 -12.51
N GLU A 605 -19.61 -6.57 -13.71
CA GLU A 605 -18.69 -6.13 -14.77
C GLU A 605 -18.98 -4.70 -15.21
N TYR A 606 -17.91 -3.95 -15.37
CA TYR A 606 -17.95 -2.56 -15.85
C TYR A 606 -16.96 -2.38 -16.98
N VAL A 607 -17.38 -1.66 -18.03
CA VAL A 607 -16.48 -1.29 -19.12
C VAL A 607 -15.90 0.08 -18.81
N VAL A 608 -14.58 0.16 -18.79
CA VAL A 608 -13.82 1.38 -18.56
C VAL A 608 -13.12 1.81 -19.84
N ARG A 609 -13.34 3.06 -20.24
CA ARG A 609 -12.77 3.66 -21.46
C ARG A 609 -12.03 4.94 -21.12
N TYR A 610 -10.86 5.09 -21.69
CA TYR A 610 -10.14 6.36 -21.64
C TYR A 610 -10.29 7.09 -22.97
N PRO A 611 -10.59 8.42 -22.95
CA PRO A 611 -10.76 9.23 -24.15
C PRO A 611 -9.49 9.37 -24.98
#